data_8efbce3718f8a9e2d3204dd216029703
#
_entry.id   8efbce3718f8a9e2d3204dd216029703
#
_cell.length_a   1.000
_cell.length_b   1.000
_cell.length_c   1.000
_cell.angle_alpha   90.00
_cell.angle_beta   90.00
_cell.angle_gamma   90.00
#
_symmetry.space_group_name_H-M   'P 1'
#
loop_
_entity.id
_entity.type
_entity.pdbx_description
1 polymer ?
#
loop_
_entity_poly.entity_id
_entity_poly.type
_entity_poly.pdbx_seq_one_letter_code
_entity_poly.pdbx_strand_id
1 'polypeptide(L)'
;MAENAFIKLVPSSAKQTISIEEVKELFHFYKDITAKTGDQLNWQYGESAFPYEIKETEEGKGFWFYLHSDNDRYKAILLGIDKETIREENGQEREQSYIQVTLPEQSTFGDKGKANEFCKFLAKKLQGELHLFNERIMYYYPRK
;
A
#
# COMPACT_ATOMS: atom_id res chain seq x y z
N MET A 1 -0.55 -0.66 -19.87
CA MET A 1 0.45 -1.38 -19.06
C MET A 1 0.19 -1.17 -17.58
N ALA A 2 0.45 -2.20 -16.77
CA ALA A 2 0.32 -2.08 -15.33
C ALA A 2 1.40 -1.15 -14.78
N GLU A 3 1.03 -0.38 -13.75
CA GLU A 3 1.97 0.51 -13.05
C GLU A 3 2.18 -0.01 -11.64
N ASN A 4 3.39 0.13 -11.13
CA ASN A 4 3.76 -0.37 -9.81
C ASN A 4 4.38 0.71 -8.94
N ALA A 5 4.07 0.65 -7.65
CA ALA A 5 4.71 1.44 -6.60
C ALA A 5 5.20 0.47 -5.52
N PHE A 6 6.18 0.89 -4.75
CA PHE A 6 6.80 0.02 -3.74
C PHE A 6 7.00 0.79 -2.44
N ILE A 7 6.68 0.14 -1.33
CA ILE A 7 7.02 0.64 0.01
C ILE A 7 8.08 -0.31 0.55
N LYS A 8 9.32 0.13 0.61
CA LYS A 8 10.45 -0.69 1.03
C LYS A 8 10.72 -0.51 2.51
N LEU A 9 10.89 -1.63 3.22
CA LEU A 9 11.18 -1.62 4.65
C LEU A 9 12.69 -1.61 4.83
N VAL A 10 13.22 -0.39 4.98
CA VAL A 10 14.66 -0.19 5.15
C VAL A 10 15.06 -0.38 6.62
N PRO A 11 16.37 -0.48 6.96
CA PRO A 11 16.78 -0.72 8.35
C PRO A 11 16.24 0.26 9.37
N SER A 12 15.98 1.51 8.97
CA SER A 12 15.40 2.53 9.86
C SER A 12 13.88 2.51 9.93
N SER A 13 13.22 1.63 9.18
CA SER A 13 11.76 1.51 9.20
C SER A 13 11.27 0.97 10.53
N ALA A 14 9.98 1.20 10.81
CA ALA A 14 9.34 0.72 12.04
C ALA A 14 9.36 -0.81 12.14
N LYS A 15 9.30 -1.48 11.00
CA LYS A 15 9.38 -2.94 10.90
C LYS A 15 10.33 -3.32 9.79
N GLN A 16 10.98 -4.47 9.92
CA GLN A 16 11.88 -4.99 8.88
C GLN A 16 11.20 -6.01 7.98
N THR A 17 10.11 -6.61 8.45
CA THR A 17 9.32 -7.58 7.70
C THR A 17 7.85 -7.27 7.90
N ILE A 18 7.01 -7.75 6.98
CA ILE A 18 5.57 -7.57 7.09
C ILE A 18 4.87 -8.77 6.45
N SER A 19 3.72 -9.14 7.02
CA SER A 19 2.86 -10.18 6.45
C SER A 19 1.70 -9.54 5.69
N ILE A 20 1.06 -10.33 4.84
CA ILE A 20 -0.11 -9.82 4.10
C ILE A 20 -1.26 -9.52 5.07
N GLU A 21 -1.35 -10.26 6.17
CA GLU A 21 -2.36 -10.00 7.20
C GLU A 21 -2.16 -8.64 7.86
N GLU A 22 -0.91 -8.28 8.11
CA GLU A 22 -0.60 -6.96 8.66
C GLU A 22 -0.97 -5.83 7.71
N VAL A 23 -0.76 -6.03 6.40
CA VAL A 23 -1.16 -5.05 5.38
C VAL A 23 -2.68 -4.87 5.41
N LYS A 24 -3.43 -5.97 5.48
CA LYS A 24 -4.89 -5.89 5.57
C LYS A 24 -5.34 -5.16 6.82
N GLU A 25 -4.70 -5.41 7.96
CA GLU A 25 -5.03 -4.72 9.21
C GLU A 25 -4.83 -3.22 9.09
N LEU A 26 -3.77 -2.78 8.39
CA LEU A 26 -3.54 -1.36 8.15
C LEU A 26 -4.68 -0.74 7.34
N PHE A 27 -5.22 -1.46 6.35
CA PHE A 27 -6.35 -0.98 5.57
C PHE A 27 -7.64 -0.96 6.39
N HIS A 28 -7.85 -1.93 7.28
CA HIS A 28 -9.00 -1.90 8.19
C HIS A 28 -8.91 -0.69 9.12
N PHE A 29 -7.71 -0.40 9.61
CA PHE A 29 -7.46 0.80 10.42
C PHE A 29 -7.78 2.08 9.65
N TYR A 30 -7.32 2.16 8.40
CA TYR A 30 -7.60 3.30 7.53
C TYR A 30 -9.10 3.50 7.34
N LYS A 31 -9.81 2.40 7.08
CA LYS A 31 -11.25 2.42 6.89
C LYS A 31 -11.97 2.91 8.14
N ASP A 32 -11.53 2.46 9.31
CA ASP A 32 -12.12 2.86 10.60
C ASP A 32 -11.92 4.35 10.88
N ILE A 33 -10.71 4.86 10.65
CA ILE A 33 -10.41 6.28 10.84
C ILE A 33 -11.31 7.15 9.95
N THR A 34 -11.41 6.80 8.68
CA THR A 34 -12.18 7.59 7.72
C THR A 34 -13.67 7.48 7.98
N ALA A 35 -14.16 6.33 8.45
CA ALA A 35 -15.55 6.17 8.85
C ALA A 35 -15.88 7.07 10.04
N LYS A 36 -15.02 7.14 11.06
CA LYS A 36 -15.20 8.01 12.20
C LYS A 36 -15.24 9.48 11.80
N THR A 37 -14.36 9.88 10.88
CA THR A 37 -14.37 11.26 10.36
C THR A 37 -15.69 11.56 9.65
N GLY A 38 -16.18 10.60 8.86
CA GLY A 38 -17.45 10.74 8.17
C GLY A 38 -18.62 10.90 9.13
N ASP A 39 -18.65 10.13 10.20
CA ASP A 39 -19.69 10.21 11.23
C ASP A 39 -19.68 11.59 11.89
N GLN A 40 -18.50 12.11 12.22
CA GLN A 40 -18.35 13.43 12.83
C GLN A 40 -18.83 14.55 11.90
N LEU A 41 -18.60 14.40 10.62
CA LEU A 41 -18.97 15.40 9.61
C LEU A 41 -20.39 15.20 9.07
N ASN A 42 -21.06 14.13 9.50
CA ASN A 42 -22.42 13.80 9.09
C ASN A 42 -22.59 13.69 7.57
N TRP A 43 -21.63 13.06 6.90
CA TRP A 43 -21.72 12.76 5.47
C TRP A 43 -21.03 11.42 5.19
N GLN A 44 -21.06 10.96 3.93
CA GLN A 44 -20.52 9.66 3.53
C GLN A 44 -19.03 9.71 3.20
N TYR A 45 -18.26 10.38 4.05
CA TYR A 45 -16.82 10.53 3.85
C TYR A 45 -16.09 9.18 3.86
N GLY A 46 -16.48 8.28 4.76
CA GLY A 46 -15.85 6.97 4.87
C GLY A 46 -15.92 6.17 3.58
N GLU A 47 -17.09 6.17 2.93
CA GLU A 47 -17.27 5.46 1.66
C GLU A 47 -16.44 6.09 0.54
N SER A 48 -16.35 7.42 0.53
CA SER A 48 -15.55 8.14 -0.47
C SER A 48 -14.06 7.93 -0.27
N ALA A 49 -13.61 7.84 1.00
CA ALA A 49 -12.20 7.68 1.33
C ALA A 49 -11.70 6.26 1.05
N PHE A 50 -12.56 5.26 1.24
CA PHE A 50 -12.20 3.87 0.99
C PHE A 50 -13.36 3.16 0.24
N PRO A 51 -13.47 3.41 -1.07
CA PRO A 51 -14.57 2.87 -1.87
C PRO A 51 -14.35 1.43 -2.33
N TYR A 52 -13.54 0.66 -1.63
CA TYR A 52 -13.14 -0.69 -2.02
C TYR A 52 -13.51 -1.73 -0.99
N GLU A 53 -13.60 -2.98 -1.45
CA GLU A 53 -13.67 -4.16 -0.60
C GLU A 53 -12.37 -4.94 -0.76
N ILE A 54 -11.88 -5.51 0.34
CA ILE A 54 -10.69 -6.36 0.31
C ILE A 54 -11.11 -7.74 -0.18
N LYS A 55 -10.51 -8.20 -1.26
CA LYS A 55 -10.78 -9.50 -1.88
C LYS A 55 -9.52 -10.32 -1.94
N GLU A 56 -9.65 -11.62 -1.75
CA GLU A 56 -8.54 -12.56 -1.85
C GLU A 56 -8.83 -13.63 -2.87
N THR A 57 -7.78 -14.17 -3.49
CA THR A 57 -7.87 -15.35 -4.32
C THR A 57 -7.07 -16.46 -3.65
N GLU A 58 -7.36 -17.72 -3.97
CA GLU A 58 -6.59 -18.82 -3.42
C GLU A 58 -5.13 -18.77 -3.88
N GLU A 59 -4.89 -18.33 -5.12
CA GLU A 59 -3.54 -18.18 -5.66
C GLU A 59 -2.72 -17.16 -4.90
N GLY A 60 -3.35 -16.08 -4.44
CA GLY A 60 -2.66 -15.00 -3.75
C GLY A 60 -2.60 -15.13 -2.24
N LYS A 61 -3.26 -16.14 -1.68
CA LYS A 61 -3.36 -16.28 -0.23
C LYS A 61 -2.00 -16.28 0.44
N GLY A 62 -1.80 -15.33 1.38
CA GLY A 62 -0.55 -15.16 2.09
C GLY A 62 0.47 -14.29 1.37
N PHE A 63 0.25 -13.91 0.12
CA PHE A 63 1.21 -13.17 -0.70
C PHE A 63 0.65 -11.88 -1.28
N TRP A 64 -0.64 -11.88 -1.70
CA TRP A 64 -1.25 -10.69 -2.26
C TRP A 64 -2.77 -10.75 -2.12
N PHE A 65 -3.39 -9.59 -2.20
CA PHE A 65 -4.84 -9.44 -2.27
C PHE A 65 -5.14 -8.25 -3.17
N TYR A 66 -6.43 -8.02 -3.46
CA TYR A 66 -6.79 -6.85 -4.24
C TYR A 66 -7.94 -6.11 -3.59
N LEU A 67 -8.01 -4.83 -3.89
CA LEU A 67 -9.09 -3.95 -3.50
C LEU A 67 -10.01 -3.84 -4.72
N HIS A 68 -11.29 -4.12 -4.52
CA HIS A 68 -12.26 -4.14 -5.61
C HIS A 68 -13.38 -3.16 -5.34
N SER A 69 -13.85 -2.47 -6.39
CA SER A 69 -14.97 -1.55 -6.30
C SER A 69 -15.93 -1.77 -7.48
N ASP A 70 -17.21 -1.66 -7.21
CA ASP A 70 -18.26 -1.68 -8.24
C ASP A 70 -18.62 -0.26 -8.70
N ASN A 71 -17.94 0.75 -8.18
CA ASN A 71 -18.17 2.14 -8.53
C ASN A 71 -17.56 2.44 -9.90
N ASP A 72 -18.22 3.28 -10.70
CA ASP A 72 -17.73 3.65 -12.04
C ASP A 72 -16.38 4.34 -12.02
N ARG A 73 -16.04 5.02 -10.91
CA ARG A 73 -14.78 5.77 -10.77
C ARG A 73 -13.62 4.93 -10.30
N TYR A 74 -13.89 3.74 -9.77
CA TYR A 74 -12.89 2.87 -9.16
C TYR A 74 -13.09 1.45 -9.66
N LYS A 75 -12.02 0.71 -9.84
CA LYS A 75 -12.08 -0.69 -10.28
C LYS A 75 -11.29 -1.61 -9.37
N ALA A 76 -9.97 -1.52 -9.40
CA ALA A 76 -9.14 -2.44 -8.63
C ALA A 76 -7.73 -1.89 -8.39
N ILE A 77 -7.18 -2.27 -7.25
CA ILE A 77 -5.78 -2.02 -6.88
C ILE A 77 -5.27 -3.32 -6.27
N LEU A 78 -4.10 -3.79 -6.70
CA LEU A 78 -3.48 -4.99 -6.15
C LEU A 78 -2.41 -4.63 -5.14
N LEU A 79 -2.33 -5.40 -4.05
CA LEU A 79 -1.30 -5.24 -3.02
C LEU A 79 -0.66 -6.59 -2.75
N GLY A 80 0.67 -6.63 -2.78
CA GLY A 80 1.42 -7.84 -2.51
C GLY A 80 2.64 -7.55 -1.67
N ILE A 81 3.25 -8.59 -1.15
CA ILE A 81 4.49 -8.48 -0.39
C ILE A 81 5.54 -9.39 -1.03
N ASP A 82 6.78 -8.97 -0.95
CA ASP A 82 7.90 -9.75 -1.45
C ASP A 82 9.19 -9.26 -0.80
N LYS A 83 10.30 -9.85 -1.17
CA LYS A 83 11.62 -9.52 -0.64
C LYS A 83 12.60 -9.37 -1.79
N GLU A 84 13.59 -8.50 -1.59
CA GLU A 84 14.69 -8.32 -2.53
C GLU A 84 16.00 -8.49 -1.77
N THR A 85 17.05 -8.88 -2.47
CA THR A 85 18.39 -8.98 -1.89
C THR A 85 19.12 -7.67 -2.16
N ILE A 86 19.60 -7.03 -1.09
CA ILE A 86 20.33 -5.78 -1.16
C ILE A 86 21.79 -6.09 -0.81
N ARG A 87 22.71 -5.68 -1.69
CA ARG A 87 24.14 -5.78 -1.43
C ARG A 87 24.63 -4.46 -0.82
N GLU A 88 25.17 -4.54 0.38
CA GLU A 88 25.68 -3.36 1.07
C GLU A 88 27.11 -3.04 0.63
N GLU A 89 27.58 -1.82 0.98
CA GLU A 89 28.92 -1.37 0.59
C GLU A 89 30.04 -2.28 1.09
N ASN A 90 29.84 -2.91 2.25
CA ASN A 90 30.80 -3.85 2.82
C ASN A 90 30.79 -5.23 2.16
N GLY A 91 29.96 -5.42 1.13
CA GLY A 91 29.86 -6.68 0.41
C GLY A 91 28.88 -7.68 1.02
N GLN A 92 28.33 -7.39 2.18
CA GLN A 92 27.32 -8.25 2.80
C GLN A 92 25.97 -8.09 2.10
N GLU A 93 25.20 -9.18 2.10
CA GLU A 93 23.86 -9.16 1.53
C GLU A 93 22.83 -9.24 2.65
N ARG A 94 21.69 -8.59 2.44
CA ARG A 94 20.54 -8.68 3.35
C ARG A 94 19.26 -8.74 2.53
N GLU A 95 18.23 -9.33 3.11
CA GLU A 95 16.92 -9.33 2.50
C GLU A 95 16.17 -8.08 2.94
N GLN A 96 15.47 -7.46 2.00
CA GLN A 96 14.66 -6.28 2.28
C GLN A 96 13.23 -6.55 1.82
N SER A 97 12.32 -6.55 2.78
CA SER A 97 10.90 -6.75 2.49
C SER A 97 10.29 -5.47 1.92
N TYR A 98 9.29 -5.63 1.08
CA TYR A 98 8.56 -4.49 0.52
C TYR A 98 7.11 -4.87 0.24
N ILE A 99 6.26 -3.83 0.18
CA ILE A 99 4.89 -3.93 -0.27
C ILE A 99 4.86 -3.40 -1.69
N GLN A 100 4.27 -4.14 -2.60
CA GLN A 100 4.07 -3.71 -3.99
C GLN A 100 2.62 -3.34 -4.18
N VAL A 101 2.37 -2.16 -4.71
CA VAL A 101 1.03 -1.69 -5.05
C VAL A 101 0.96 -1.60 -6.57
N THR A 102 0.05 -2.36 -7.17
CA THR A 102 -0.06 -2.47 -8.62
C THR A 102 -1.40 -1.95 -9.10
N LEU A 103 -1.35 -1.08 -10.11
CA LEU A 103 -2.51 -0.61 -10.84
C LEU A 103 -2.61 -1.44 -12.12
N PRO A 104 -3.59 -2.37 -12.21
CA PRO A 104 -3.76 -3.16 -13.43
C PRO A 104 -4.22 -2.29 -14.61
N GLU A 105 -4.17 -2.84 -15.83
CA GLU A 105 -4.51 -2.08 -17.04
C GLU A 105 -5.90 -1.47 -17.02
N GLN A 106 -6.87 -2.14 -16.38
CA GLN A 106 -8.24 -1.65 -16.30
C GLN A 106 -8.44 -0.59 -15.21
N SER A 107 -7.37 -0.18 -14.53
CA SER A 107 -7.47 0.85 -13.47
C SER A 107 -7.91 2.19 -14.03
N THR A 108 -8.57 2.96 -13.19
CA THR A 108 -9.07 4.30 -13.51
C THR A 108 -8.14 5.36 -12.93
N PHE A 109 -8.38 6.62 -13.31
CA PHE A 109 -7.70 7.75 -12.67
C PHE A 109 -8.04 7.83 -11.18
N GLY A 110 -9.27 7.46 -10.81
CA GLY A 110 -9.66 7.38 -9.40
C GLY A 110 -8.84 6.35 -8.64
N ASP A 111 -8.61 5.19 -9.25
CA ASP A 111 -7.76 4.16 -8.65
C ASP A 111 -6.34 4.67 -8.44
N LYS A 112 -5.78 5.37 -9.40
CA LYS A 112 -4.44 5.92 -9.29
C LYS A 112 -4.33 6.93 -8.15
N GLY A 113 -5.32 7.81 -8.02
CA GLY A 113 -5.37 8.77 -6.93
C GLY A 113 -5.45 8.08 -5.57
N LYS A 114 -6.31 7.08 -5.44
CA LYS A 114 -6.44 6.31 -4.21
C LYS A 114 -5.19 5.51 -3.91
N ALA A 115 -4.57 4.90 -4.93
CA ALA A 115 -3.34 4.16 -4.74
C ALA A 115 -2.23 5.05 -4.20
N ASN A 116 -2.12 6.29 -4.71
CA ASN A 116 -1.15 7.26 -4.18
C ASN A 116 -1.40 7.57 -2.70
N GLU A 117 -2.67 7.77 -2.32
CA GLU A 117 -3.02 8.01 -0.92
C GLU A 117 -2.67 6.81 -0.04
N PHE A 118 -2.99 5.60 -0.50
CA PHE A 118 -2.71 4.37 0.26
C PHE A 118 -1.21 4.14 0.39
N CYS A 119 -0.44 4.39 -0.67
CA CYS A 119 1.02 4.27 -0.62
C CYS A 119 1.61 5.20 0.43
N LYS A 120 1.16 6.44 0.48
CA LYS A 120 1.65 7.41 1.46
C LYS A 120 1.25 7.01 2.88
N PHE A 121 0.02 6.52 3.06
CA PHE A 121 -0.45 6.04 4.34
C PHE A 121 0.41 4.87 4.85
N LEU A 122 0.63 3.86 4.01
CA LEU A 122 1.43 2.69 4.38
C LEU A 122 2.88 3.09 4.69
N ALA A 123 3.48 3.90 3.82
CA ALA A 123 4.86 4.34 4.00
C ALA A 123 5.03 5.13 5.28
N LYS A 124 4.08 5.98 5.61
CA LYS A 124 4.12 6.78 6.84
C LYS A 124 3.98 5.90 8.08
N LYS A 125 3.04 4.96 8.06
CA LYS A 125 2.82 4.04 9.19
C LYS A 125 4.02 3.15 9.45
N LEU A 126 4.66 2.68 8.38
CA LEU A 126 5.78 1.75 8.47
C LEU A 126 7.13 2.46 8.48
N GLN A 127 7.15 3.77 8.28
CA GLN A 127 8.38 4.55 8.16
C GLN A 127 9.29 3.97 7.08
N GLY A 128 8.70 3.73 5.92
CA GLY A 128 9.39 3.08 4.80
C GLY A 128 9.91 4.06 3.77
N GLU A 129 10.51 3.50 2.73
CA GLU A 129 10.96 4.24 1.56
C GLU A 129 9.94 3.99 0.44
N LEU A 130 9.24 5.04 0.04
CA LEU A 130 8.17 4.95 -0.94
C LEU A 130 8.67 5.28 -2.34
N HIS A 131 8.52 4.32 -3.24
CA HIS A 131 8.81 4.49 -4.67
C HIS A 131 7.47 4.59 -5.39
N LEU A 132 7.09 5.80 -5.82
CA LEU A 132 5.81 6.06 -6.46
C LEU A 132 5.78 5.61 -7.92
N PHE A 133 4.59 5.60 -8.49
CA PHE A 133 4.36 5.19 -9.89
C PHE A 133 5.11 6.04 -10.90
N ASN A 134 5.41 7.31 -10.57
CA ASN A 134 6.17 8.23 -11.43
C ASN A 134 7.67 8.19 -11.15
N GLU A 135 8.14 7.14 -10.48
CA GLU A 135 9.54 6.93 -10.11
C GLU A 135 10.06 7.89 -9.03
N ARG A 136 9.20 8.73 -8.50
CA ARG A 136 9.56 9.63 -7.40
C ARG A 136 9.74 8.82 -6.12
N ILE A 137 10.78 9.16 -5.33
CA ILE A 137 11.08 8.48 -4.08
C ILE A 137 10.83 9.44 -2.91
N MET A 138 10.08 8.95 -1.91
CA MET A 138 9.80 9.71 -0.68
C MET A 138 10.29 8.90 0.51
N TYR A 139 10.92 9.57 1.46
CA TYR A 139 11.56 8.95 2.61
C TYR A 139 10.76 9.27 3.87
N TYR A 140 10.19 8.22 4.50
CA TYR A 140 9.38 8.36 5.72
C TYR A 140 10.09 7.82 6.95
N TYR A 141 11.28 7.28 6.79
CA TYR A 141 12.07 6.78 7.91
C TYR A 141 12.96 7.88 8.48
N PRO A 142 13.33 7.78 9.79
CA PRO A 142 14.19 8.79 10.40
C PRO A 142 15.57 8.84 9.73
N ARG A 143 16.02 10.03 9.45
CA ARG A 143 17.37 10.25 8.91
C ARG A 143 18.30 10.70 10.04
N LYS A 144 19.52 10.23 9.99
CA LYS A 144 20.55 10.69 10.90
C LYS A 144 21.27 11.89 10.32
#